data_dda7cf26b6fb072fa000123d240e8239
#
_entry.id   dda7cf26b6fb072fa000123d240e8239
#
_cell.length_a   1.000
_cell.length_b   1.000
_cell.length_c   1.000
_cell.angle_alpha   90.00
_cell.angle_beta   90.00
_cell.angle_gamma   90.00
#
_symmetry.space_group_name_H-M   'P 1'
#
loop_
_entity.id
_entity.type
_entity.pdbx_description
1 polymer ?
#
loop_
_entity_poly.entity_id
_entity_poly.type
_entity_poly.pdbx_seq_one_letter_code
_entity_poly.pdbx_strand_id
1 'polypeptide(L)'
;TPVAYVFLFLAVGAPFAIIAWLGVSLLTKENKFTASIWQTLLGLFLVGIIGSTVYGVRYGSNFRRNGSVEKVQTYKLPANPILLELNDNGDSDNYNNTHLDLDGYDGTDAKLELEFRSQGRSRQDAEFNASNILYNVKQSDSSIVFDEDFMLSDKAPRFRGQNVRMQFYLPYNKAFKMTRDFYNHFWGVRQRSQYEYDLEVNNEIFKTLKWTIKSDSGLVCLDRPILKEEHDGSYGDNDSHIDEISGGIESGLNDAFDKSFEARGEMVKQFDLGGYDT
;
A
#
# COMPACT_ATOMS: atom_id res chain seq x y z
N THR A 1 -16.80 17.61 1.45
CA THR A 1 -17.90 18.56 1.16
C THR A 1 -17.92 19.64 2.21
N PRO A 2 -18.14 20.94 1.87
CA PRO A 2 -18.12 22.04 2.84
C PRO A 2 -19.10 21.82 4.00
N VAL A 3 -20.22 21.16 3.76
CA VAL A 3 -21.24 20.86 4.77
C VAL A 3 -20.71 19.99 5.92
N ALA A 4 -19.80 19.05 5.66
CA ALA A 4 -19.21 18.20 6.71
C ALA A 4 -18.37 19.04 7.71
N TYR A 5 -17.65 20.04 7.21
CA TYR A 5 -16.87 20.94 8.06
C TYR A 5 -17.76 21.81 8.97
N VAL A 6 -18.96 22.18 8.51
CA VAL A 6 -19.91 22.93 9.33
C VAL A 6 -20.36 22.07 10.52
N PHE A 7 -20.72 20.82 10.29
CA PHE A 7 -21.10 19.90 11.39
C PHE A 7 -19.95 19.63 12.34
N LEU A 8 -18.75 19.46 11.83
CA LEU A 8 -17.56 19.28 12.65
C LEU A 8 -17.29 20.53 13.49
N PHE A 9 -17.39 21.70 12.88
CA PHE A 9 -17.24 22.98 13.60
C PHE A 9 -18.28 23.14 14.70
N LEU A 10 -19.54 22.78 14.47
CA LEU A 10 -20.58 22.80 15.49
C LEU A 10 -20.32 21.79 16.62
N ALA A 11 -19.87 20.58 16.28
CA ALA A 11 -19.57 19.55 17.26
C ALA A 11 -18.38 19.91 18.18
N VAL A 12 -17.37 20.60 17.64
CA VAL A 12 -16.19 20.99 18.40
C VAL A 12 -16.36 22.39 18.99
N GLY A 13 -16.89 23.35 18.26
CA GLY A 13 -16.99 24.74 18.66
C GLY A 13 -18.04 25.00 19.78
N ALA A 14 -19.16 24.27 19.77
CA ALA A 14 -20.19 24.46 20.80
C ALA A 14 -19.69 24.18 22.23
N PRO A 15 -18.95 23.08 22.53
CA PRO A 15 -18.35 22.88 23.85
C PRO A 15 -17.41 23.99 24.28
N PHE A 16 -16.55 24.48 23.35
CA PHE A 16 -15.66 25.60 23.66
C PHE A 16 -16.42 26.89 23.95
N ALA A 17 -17.49 27.16 23.22
CA ALA A 17 -18.36 28.32 23.48
C ALA A 17 -19.02 28.22 24.87
N ILE A 18 -19.44 27.01 25.29
CA ILE A 18 -19.98 26.77 26.61
C ILE A 18 -18.94 27.04 27.70
N ILE A 19 -17.69 26.52 27.53
CA ILE A 19 -16.60 26.72 28.49
C ILE A 19 -16.20 28.23 28.59
N ALA A 20 -16.08 28.90 27.44
CA ALA A 20 -15.78 30.32 27.41
C ALA A 20 -16.86 31.16 28.11
N TRP A 21 -18.13 30.85 27.89
CA TRP A 21 -19.25 31.52 28.52
C TRP A 21 -19.27 31.27 30.03
N LEU A 22 -19.02 30.04 30.48
CA LEU A 22 -18.88 29.73 31.90
C LEU A 22 -17.76 30.53 32.54
N GLY A 23 -16.61 30.66 31.88
CA GLY A 23 -15.49 31.46 32.33
C GLY A 23 -15.88 32.93 32.55
N VAL A 24 -16.58 33.52 31.56
CA VAL A 24 -17.06 34.92 31.67
C VAL A 24 -18.09 35.06 32.82
N SER A 25 -18.99 34.10 32.98
CA SER A 25 -19.99 34.12 34.06
C SER A 25 -19.33 34.07 35.46
N LEU A 26 -18.26 33.28 35.61
CA LEU A 26 -17.50 33.20 36.86
C LEU A 26 -16.77 34.51 37.16
N LEU A 27 -16.20 35.15 36.14
CA LEU A 27 -15.47 36.43 36.31
C LEU A 27 -16.40 37.60 36.66
N THR A 28 -17.57 37.66 36.06
CA THR A 28 -18.50 38.76 36.27
C THR A 28 -19.41 38.58 37.49
N LYS A 29 -19.38 37.39 38.12
CA LYS A 29 -20.27 37.00 39.25
C LYS A 29 -21.76 37.18 38.97
N GLU A 30 -22.15 37.37 37.72
CA GLU A 30 -23.53 37.47 37.25
C GLU A 30 -23.91 36.19 36.54
N ASN A 31 -24.99 35.59 37.01
CA ASN A 31 -25.54 34.39 36.36
C ASN A 31 -26.41 34.83 35.16
N LYS A 32 -25.71 35.13 34.00
CA LYS A 32 -26.37 35.49 32.74
C LYS A 32 -26.79 34.26 31.93
N PHE A 33 -26.76 33.07 32.51
CA PHE A 33 -27.20 31.83 31.89
C PHE A 33 -28.71 31.78 31.81
N THR A 34 -29.25 32.28 30.69
CA THR A 34 -30.67 32.07 30.39
C THR A 34 -30.85 30.65 29.90
N ALA A 35 -31.85 29.94 30.39
CA ALA A 35 -32.15 28.55 29.96
C ALA A 35 -32.23 28.40 28.44
N SER A 36 -32.67 29.44 27.75
CA SER A 36 -32.74 29.49 26.28
C SER A 36 -31.34 29.41 25.60
N ILE A 37 -30.31 30.08 26.13
CA ILE A 37 -28.95 30.02 25.56
C ILE A 37 -28.36 28.64 25.73
N TRP A 38 -28.54 28.04 26.91
CA TRP A 38 -28.08 26.66 27.15
C TRP A 38 -28.73 25.65 26.23
N GLN A 39 -30.07 25.73 26.06
CA GLN A 39 -30.81 24.85 25.15
C GLN A 39 -30.35 25.03 23.69
N THR A 40 -30.09 26.27 23.25
CA THR A 40 -29.61 26.55 21.90
C THR A 40 -28.21 25.96 21.67
N LEU A 41 -27.25 26.17 22.59
CA LEU A 41 -25.89 25.63 22.48
C LEU A 41 -25.90 24.10 22.53
N LEU A 42 -26.71 23.50 23.40
CA LEU A 42 -26.85 22.05 23.45
C LEU A 42 -27.49 21.50 22.15
N GLY A 43 -28.50 22.19 21.62
CA GLY A 43 -29.12 21.81 20.35
C GLY A 43 -28.12 21.87 19.20
N LEU A 44 -27.30 22.92 19.07
CA LEU A 44 -26.26 23.05 18.07
C LEU A 44 -25.18 21.96 18.21
N PHE A 45 -24.80 21.62 19.43
CA PHE A 45 -23.86 20.54 19.71
C PHE A 45 -24.40 19.19 19.24
N LEU A 46 -25.64 18.86 19.58
CA LEU A 46 -26.29 17.61 19.15
C LEU A 46 -26.40 17.54 17.63
N VAL A 47 -26.83 18.61 16.96
CA VAL A 47 -26.87 18.69 15.49
C VAL A 47 -25.49 18.49 14.90
N GLY A 48 -24.45 19.10 15.51
CA GLY A 48 -23.06 18.91 15.11
C GLY A 48 -22.62 17.45 15.20
N ILE A 49 -22.87 16.78 16.32
CA ILE A 49 -22.54 15.36 16.52
C ILE A 49 -23.27 14.47 15.51
N ILE A 50 -24.60 14.60 15.43
CA ILE A 50 -25.42 13.77 14.53
C ILE A 50 -24.96 13.97 13.08
N GLY A 51 -24.80 15.22 12.65
CA GLY A 51 -24.35 15.54 11.31
C GLY A 51 -22.97 14.98 11.01
N SER A 52 -21.99 15.18 11.90
CA SER A 52 -20.63 14.65 11.76
C SER A 52 -20.63 13.12 11.68
N THR A 53 -21.41 12.45 12.51
CA THR A 53 -21.52 10.99 12.53
C THR A 53 -22.10 10.46 11.20
N VAL A 54 -23.19 11.04 10.72
CA VAL A 54 -23.83 10.64 9.46
C VAL A 54 -22.86 10.82 8.28
N TYR A 55 -22.14 11.95 8.21
CA TYR A 55 -21.15 12.19 7.17
C TYR A 55 -19.95 11.27 7.31
N GLY A 56 -19.46 11.01 8.53
CA GLY A 56 -18.36 10.09 8.80
C GLY A 56 -18.67 8.66 8.37
N VAL A 57 -19.85 8.15 8.74
CA VAL A 57 -20.33 6.82 8.32
C VAL A 57 -20.49 6.75 6.79
N ARG A 58 -21.07 7.78 6.17
CA ARG A 58 -21.26 7.84 4.73
C ARG A 58 -19.92 7.90 3.98
N TYR A 59 -18.94 8.63 4.51
CA TYR A 59 -17.58 8.67 3.94
C TYR A 59 -16.87 7.34 4.12
N GLY A 60 -16.85 6.78 5.32
CA GLY A 60 -16.23 5.50 5.64
C GLY A 60 -16.82 4.32 4.86
N SER A 61 -18.12 4.38 4.53
CA SER A 61 -18.76 3.35 3.72
C SER A 61 -18.15 3.17 2.34
N ASN A 62 -17.48 4.21 1.79
CA ASN A 62 -16.80 4.14 0.49
C ASN A 62 -15.53 3.26 0.52
N PHE A 63 -15.05 2.90 1.71
CA PHE A 63 -13.83 2.10 1.93
C PHE A 63 -14.15 0.76 2.61
N ARG A 64 -15.41 0.32 2.57
CA ARG A 64 -15.89 -0.83 3.34
C ARG A 64 -15.53 -2.19 2.74
N ARG A 65 -15.41 -2.26 1.43
CA ARG A 65 -15.18 -3.50 0.69
C ARG A 65 -14.00 -3.33 -0.27
N ASN A 66 -13.20 -4.38 -0.40
CA ASN A 66 -12.13 -4.46 -1.37
C ASN A 66 -12.62 -5.17 -2.63
N GLY A 67 -12.06 -4.79 -3.76
CA GLY A 67 -12.23 -5.46 -5.05
C GLY A 67 -10.96 -5.35 -5.87
N SER A 68 -10.72 -6.30 -6.74
CA SER A 68 -9.59 -6.31 -7.66
C SER A 68 -10.00 -6.74 -9.06
N VAL A 69 -9.21 -6.29 -10.02
CA VAL A 69 -9.30 -6.68 -11.43
C VAL A 69 -7.91 -7.12 -11.88
N GLU A 70 -7.81 -8.30 -12.46
CA GLU A 70 -6.55 -8.86 -12.94
C GLU A 70 -6.45 -8.71 -14.46
N LYS A 71 -5.23 -8.49 -14.93
CA LYS A 71 -4.88 -8.43 -16.34
C LYS A 71 -3.53 -9.09 -16.56
N VAL A 72 -3.45 -9.97 -17.54
CA VAL A 72 -2.19 -10.63 -17.94
C VAL A 72 -1.76 -10.10 -19.30
N GLN A 73 -0.48 -9.78 -19.44
CA GLN A 73 0.15 -9.33 -20.68
C GLN A 73 1.40 -10.17 -20.94
N THR A 74 1.66 -10.47 -22.20
CA THR A 74 2.86 -11.21 -22.61
C THR A 74 3.65 -10.34 -23.60
N TYR A 75 4.96 -10.28 -23.38
CA TYR A 75 5.89 -9.48 -24.18
C TYR A 75 6.90 -10.41 -24.84
N LYS A 76 6.97 -10.37 -26.16
CA LYS A 76 7.98 -11.14 -26.90
C LYS A 76 9.36 -10.56 -26.65
N LEU A 77 10.28 -11.41 -26.21
CA LEU A 77 11.64 -10.98 -25.95
C LEU A 77 12.52 -11.09 -27.18
N PRO A 78 13.28 -10.05 -27.54
CA PRO A 78 14.22 -10.08 -28.64
C PRO A 78 15.40 -11.04 -28.32
N ALA A 79 16.20 -11.36 -29.34
CA ALA A 79 17.42 -12.13 -29.15
C ALA A 79 18.45 -11.37 -28.27
N ASN A 80 18.54 -10.07 -28.47
CA ASN A 80 19.41 -9.19 -27.68
C ASN A 80 18.82 -8.91 -26.29
N PRO A 81 19.64 -8.63 -25.28
CA PRO A 81 19.17 -8.25 -23.95
C PRO A 81 18.25 -7.02 -23.99
N ILE A 82 17.00 -7.17 -23.54
CA ILE A 82 16.02 -6.09 -23.46
C ILE A 82 16.34 -5.19 -22.25
N LEU A 83 16.09 -3.88 -22.40
CA LEU A 83 16.27 -2.92 -21.32
C LEU A 83 14.94 -2.71 -20.57
N LEU A 84 14.96 -2.84 -19.24
CA LEU A 84 13.83 -2.53 -18.37
C LEU A 84 14.02 -1.13 -17.79
N GLU A 85 13.01 -0.28 -17.96
CA GLU A 85 13.06 1.12 -17.59
C GLU A 85 11.82 1.51 -16.78
N LEU A 86 12.01 2.46 -15.88
CA LEU A 86 10.93 3.14 -15.18
C LEU A 86 10.76 4.54 -15.79
N ASN A 87 9.54 4.93 -16.03
CA ASN A 87 9.18 6.24 -16.55
C ASN A 87 8.49 7.04 -15.44
N ASP A 88 9.21 8.04 -14.90
CA ASP A 88 8.65 9.04 -14.02
C ASP A 88 7.94 10.09 -14.88
N ASN A 89 6.61 10.08 -14.85
CA ASN A 89 5.79 11.04 -15.59
C ASN A 89 5.75 12.42 -14.95
N GLY A 90 6.26 12.59 -13.70
CA GLY A 90 6.38 13.86 -13.00
C GLY A 90 5.08 14.65 -12.82
N ASP A 91 3.92 14.02 -13.03
CA ASP A 91 2.62 14.68 -12.97
C ASP A 91 2.07 14.63 -11.54
N SER A 92 1.71 15.80 -11.00
CA SER A 92 1.16 15.94 -9.64
C SER A 92 -0.19 15.24 -9.43
N ASP A 93 -0.88 14.88 -10.51
CA ASP A 93 -2.18 14.19 -10.47
C ASP A 93 -2.03 12.66 -10.42
N ASN A 94 -0.80 12.14 -10.49
CA ASN A 94 -0.51 10.72 -10.41
C ASN A 94 -0.49 10.22 -8.96
N TYR A 95 -0.76 8.91 -8.80
CA TYR A 95 -0.78 8.24 -7.51
C TYR A 95 0.37 7.24 -7.42
N ASN A 96 1.32 7.51 -6.52
CA ASN A 96 2.45 6.63 -6.23
C ASN A 96 2.03 5.55 -5.22
N ASN A 97 1.37 4.51 -5.71
CA ASN A 97 1.04 3.31 -4.94
C ASN A 97 1.09 2.09 -5.85
N THR A 98 2.26 1.92 -6.46
CA THR A 98 2.60 0.80 -7.32
C THR A 98 3.56 -0.14 -6.61
N HIS A 99 3.44 -1.42 -6.87
CA HIS A 99 4.35 -2.44 -6.34
C HIS A 99 4.71 -3.40 -7.45
N LEU A 100 5.99 -3.49 -7.75
CA LEU A 100 6.52 -4.35 -8.79
C LEU A 100 7.39 -5.45 -8.18
N ASP A 101 6.96 -6.69 -8.39
CA ASP A 101 7.76 -7.88 -8.11
C ASP A 101 8.34 -8.42 -9.43
N LEU A 102 9.65 -8.68 -9.44
CA LEU A 102 10.33 -9.34 -10.54
C LEU A 102 10.67 -10.77 -10.13
N ASP A 103 10.39 -11.72 -11.02
CA ASP A 103 10.72 -13.13 -10.80
C ASP A 103 11.13 -13.85 -12.10
N GLY A 104 11.68 -15.05 -11.94
CA GLY A 104 12.01 -15.93 -13.04
C GLY A 104 10.98 -17.05 -13.21
N TYR A 105 10.81 -17.54 -14.44
CA TYR A 105 9.95 -18.68 -14.71
C TYR A 105 10.42 -19.51 -15.92
N ASP A 106 9.89 -20.71 -16.05
CA ASP A 106 10.13 -21.58 -17.21
C ASP A 106 9.23 -21.18 -18.39
N GLY A 107 9.69 -20.22 -19.19
CA GLY A 107 8.98 -19.74 -20.37
C GLY A 107 9.94 -19.16 -21.40
N THR A 108 9.41 -18.65 -22.51
CA THR A 108 10.18 -18.07 -23.62
C THR A 108 10.01 -16.56 -23.73
N ASP A 109 8.87 -16.05 -23.32
CA ASP A 109 8.49 -14.65 -23.41
C ASP A 109 8.41 -14.03 -22.01
N ALA A 110 8.41 -12.71 -21.89
CA ALA A 110 8.14 -12.07 -20.61
C ALA A 110 6.63 -12.05 -20.33
N LYS A 111 6.24 -12.27 -19.07
CA LYS A 111 4.85 -12.26 -18.63
C LYS A 111 4.66 -11.24 -17.54
N LEU A 112 3.66 -10.38 -17.67
CA LEU A 112 3.26 -9.39 -16.67
C LEU A 112 1.84 -9.70 -16.20
N GLU A 113 1.71 -9.93 -14.92
CA GLU A 113 0.43 -10.01 -14.22
C GLU A 113 0.20 -8.70 -13.47
N LEU A 114 -0.90 -8.04 -13.78
CA LEU A 114 -1.31 -6.78 -13.17
C LEU A 114 -2.55 -7.04 -12.32
N GLU A 115 -2.50 -6.66 -11.07
CA GLU A 115 -3.66 -6.65 -10.19
C GLU A 115 -3.97 -5.21 -9.78
N PHE A 116 -5.07 -4.69 -10.28
CA PHE A 116 -5.63 -3.40 -9.92
C PHE A 116 -6.54 -3.58 -8.72
N ARG A 117 -6.24 -2.92 -7.61
CA ARG A 117 -7.01 -3.02 -6.37
C ARG A 117 -7.65 -1.69 -6.04
N SER A 118 -8.84 -1.72 -5.46
CA SER A 118 -9.52 -0.54 -4.96
C SER A 118 -10.51 -0.90 -3.85
N GLN A 119 -11.06 0.14 -3.21
CA GLN A 119 -12.12 0.02 -2.22
C GLN A 119 -13.43 0.65 -2.74
N GLY A 120 -14.55 0.21 -2.14
CA GLY A 120 -15.87 0.68 -2.50
C GLY A 120 -16.91 0.36 -1.41
N ARG A 121 -18.15 0.76 -1.67
CA ARG A 121 -19.30 0.47 -0.79
C ARG A 121 -19.72 -1.00 -0.86
N SER A 122 -19.56 -1.59 -2.04
CA SER A 122 -19.79 -3.00 -2.32
C SER A 122 -18.61 -3.56 -3.08
N ARG A 123 -18.55 -4.89 -3.24
CA ARG A 123 -17.53 -5.53 -4.07
C ARG A 123 -17.59 -5.05 -5.53
N GLN A 124 -18.77 -4.94 -6.11
CA GLN A 124 -18.96 -4.43 -7.48
C GLN A 124 -18.48 -2.98 -7.62
N ASP A 125 -18.76 -2.12 -6.63
CA ASP A 125 -18.29 -0.73 -6.63
C ASP A 125 -16.76 -0.67 -6.53
N ALA A 126 -16.15 -1.54 -5.71
CA ALA A 126 -14.70 -1.66 -5.60
C ALA A 126 -14.05 -2.18 -6.90
N GLU A 127 -14.61 -3.21 -7.52
CA GLU A 127 -14.15 -3.75 -8.82
C GLU A 127 -14.31 -2.70 -9.94
N PHE A 128 -15.42 -1.94 -9.95
CA PHE A 128 -15.59 -0.81 -10.87
C PHE A 128 -14.52 0.25 -10.67
N ASN A 129 -14.22 0.65 -9.43
CA ASN A 129 -13.16 1.61 -9.14
C ASN A 129 -11.78 1.06 -9.56
N ALA A 130 -11.51 -0.22 -9.34
CA ALA A 130 -10.28 -0.89 -9.76
C ALA A 130 -10.13 -0.93 -11.28
N SER A 131 -11.21 -1.21 -12.03
CA SER A 131 -11.20 -1.24 -13.50
C SER A 131 -10.97 0.13 -14.15
N ASN A 132 -11.09 1.23 -13.40
CA ASN A 132 -10.85 2.59 -13.84
C ASN A 132 -9.45 3.13 -13.49
N ILE A 133 -8.57 2.27 -12.99
CA ILE A 133 -7.14 2.59 -12.84
C ILE A 133 -6.47 2.54 -14.21
N LEU A 134 -5.75 3.59 -14.56
CA LEU A 134 -4.97 3.69 -15.78
C LEU A 134 -3.50 3.51 -15.45
N TYR A 135 -2.92 2.43 -15.94
CA TYR A 135 -1.50 2.12 -15.80
C TYR A 135 -0.97 1.61 -17.13
N ASN A 136 0.20 2.10 -17.55
CA ASN A 136 0.76 1.76 -18.86
C ASN A 136 2.10 1.05 -18.71
N VAL A 137 2.28 0.04 -19.56
CA VAL A 137 3.58 -0.57 -19.83
C VAL A 137 3.75 -0.59 -21.34
N LYS A 138 4.86 -0.01 -21.81
CA LYS A 138 5.15 0.14 -23.24
C LYS A 138 6.33 -0.74 -23.62
N GLN A 139 6.15 -1.57 -24.63
CA GLN A 139 7.24 -2.33 -25.24
C GLN A 139 7.70 -1.64 -26.54
N SER A 140 9.00 -1.51 -26.69
CA SER A 140 9.68 -1.21 -27.95
C SER A 140 10.54 -2.41 -28.37
N ASP A 141 11.25 -2.31 -29.51
CA ASP A 141 12.15 -3.36 -29.99
C ASP A 141 13.29 -3.66 -29.01
N SER A 142 13.68 -2.71 -28.16
CA SER A 142 14.84 -2.79 -27.29
C SER A 142 14.56 -2.57 -25.80
N SER A 143 13.35 -2.09 -25.44
CA SER A 143 13.02 -1.82 -24.05
C SER A 143 11.57 -2.14 -23.70
N ILE A 144 11.34 -2.39 -22.39
CA ILE A 144 10.02 -2.39 -21.75
C ILE A 144 10.06 -1.30 -20.69
N VAL A 145 9.14 -0.33 -20.84
CA VAL A 145 9.06 0.86 -19.98
C VAL A 145 7.80 0.76 -19.14
N PHE A 146 7.97 0.78 -17.83
CA PHE A 146 6.89 0.77 -16.83
C PHE A 146 6.65 2.21 -16.36
N ASP A 147 5.41 2.64 -16.23
CA ASP A 147 5.10 3.88 -15.54
C ASP A 147 5.35 3.70 -14.02
N GLU A 148 5.96 4.68 -13.35
CA GLU A 148 6.18 4.66 -11.91
C GLU A 148 4.86 4.78 -11.16
N ASP A 149 3.96 5.61 -11.67
CA ASP A 149 2.70 5.98 -11.08
C ASP A 149 1.51 5.53 -11.93
N PHE A 150 0.32 5.53 -11.33
CA PHE A 150 -0.93 5.32 -12.05
C PHE A 150 -1.83 6.55 -11.99
N MET A 151 -2.74 6.65 -12.95
CA MET A 151 -3.78 7.68 -13.00
C MET A 151 -5.17 7.08 -12.78
N LEU A 152 -6.11 7.94 -12.39
CA LEU A 152 -7.52 7.57 -12.31
C LEU A 152 -8.25 8.10 -13.54
N SER A 153 -9.10 7.25 -14.13
CA SER A 153 -9.97 7.65 -15.22
C SER A 153 -11.01 8.67 -14.77
N ASP A 154 -11.43 9.57 -15.68
CA ASP A 154 -12.51 10.53 -15.46
C ASP A 154 -13.83 9.89 -15.03
N LYS A 155 -14.02 8.60 -15.31
CA LYS A 155 -15.21 7.84 -14.89
C LYS A 155 -15.24 7.56 -13.40
N ALA A 156 -14.06 7.48 -12.74
CA ALA A 156 -13.91 7.24 -11.31
C ALA A 156 -12.76 8.12 -10.73
N PRO A 157 -12.89 9.46 -10.78
CA PRO A 157 -11.78 10.38 -10.48
C PRO A 157 -11.48 10.51 -8.98
N ARG A 158 -12.12 9.71 -8.13
CA ARG A 158 -11.96 9.81 -6.68
C ARG A 158 -11.08 8.70 -6.16
N PHE A 159 -10.09 9.08 -5.37
CA PHE A 159 -9.27 8.11 -4.65
C PHE A 159 -10.11 7.24 -3.69
N ARG A 160 -9.94 5.92 -3.80
CA ARG A 160 -10.61 4.86 -3.03
C ARG A 160 -9.62 3.81 -2.57
N GLY A 161 -8.41 4.23 -2.15
CA GLY A 161 -7.36 3.30 -1.77
C GLY A 161 -6.87 2.44 -2.94
N GLN A 162 -6.82 3.03 -4.15
CA GLN A 162 -6.32 2.33 -5.32
C GLN A 162 -4.84 2.02 -5.16
N ASN A 163 -4.45 0.84 -5.63
CA ASN A 163 -3.06 0.45 -5.83
C ASN A 163 -2.94 -0.51 -7.02
N VAL A 164 -1.73 -0.58 -7.56
CA VAL A 164 -1.38 -1.50 -8.64
C VAL A 164 -0.29 -2.43 -8.16
N ARG A 165 -0.56 -3.74 -8.19
CA ARG A 165 0.44 -4.77 -7.96
C ARG A 165 0.80 -5.42 -9.27
N MET A 166 2.08 -5.59 -9.48
CA MET A 166 2.63 -6.15 -10.70
C MET A 166 3.56 -7.30 -10.36
N GLN A 167 3.34 -8.42 -11.04
CA GLN A 167 4.26 -9.54 -11.01
C GLN A 167 4.83 -9.69 -12.41
N PHE A 168 6.10 -9.34 -12.59
CA PHE A 168 6.78 -9.42 -13.87
C PHE A 168 7.70 -10.64 -13.88
N TYR A 169 7.45 -11.55 -14.82
CA TYR A 169 8.20 -12.77 -14.98
C TYR A 169 9.08 -12.71 -16.21
N LEU A 170 10.35 -13.04 -16.04
CA LEU A 170 11.30 -13.22 -17.12
C LEU A 170 11.74 -14.69 -17.22
N PRO A 171 12.03 -15.21 -18.44
CA PRO A 171 12.59 -16.53 -18.59
C PRO A 171 13.89 -16.69 -17.81
N TYR A 172 14.06 -17.83 -17.13
CA TYR A 172 15.32 -18.16 -16.51
C TYR A 172 16.47 -18.17 -17.51
N ASN A 173 17.65 -17.73 -17.07
CA ASN A 173 18.89 -17.67 -17.86
C ASN A 173 18.81 -16.73 -19.09
N LYS A 174 17.74 -15.99 -19.29
CA LYS A 174 17.67 -14.95 -20.33
C LYS A 174 18.33 -13.67 -19.82
N ALA A 175 19.28 -13.15 -20.60
CA ALA A 175 19.95 -11.89 -20.27
C ALA A 175 19.02 -10.69 -20.54
N PHE A 176 19.03 -9.73 -19.64
CA PHE A 176 18.36 -8.43 -19.75
C PHE A 176 19.20 -7.32 -19.15
N LYS A 177 18.81 -6.08 -19.35
CA LYS A 177 19.41 -4.89 -18.76
C LYS A 177 18.34 -4.13 -17.99
N MET A 178 18.75 -3.22 -17.11
CA MET A 178 17.81 -2.35 -16.41
C MET A 178 18.45 -1.02 -16.03
N THR A 179 17.62 0.00 -15.88
CA THR A 179 18.03 1.26 -15.27
C THR A 179 18.17 1.11 -13.76
N ARG A 180 18.92 2.01 -13.12
CA ARG A 180 19.06 2.04 -11.67
C ARG A 180 17.74 2.30 -10.97
N ASP A 181 16.90 3.18 -11.55
CA ASP A 181 15.58 3.49 -11.00
C ASP A 181 14.67 2.27 -11.01
N PHE A 182 14.66 1.50 -12.11
CA PHE A 182 13.98 0.22 -12.17
C PHE A 182 14.50 -0.77 -11.11
N TYR A 183 15.84 -0.90 -10.98
CA TYR A 183 16.49 -1.77 -9.98
C TYR A 183 16.07 -1.43 -8.55
N ASN A 184 15.92 -0.16 -8.23
CA ASN A 184 15.53 0.30 -6.90
C ASN A 184 14.03 0.13 -6.62
N HIS A 185 13.22 0.09 -7.67
CA HIS A 185 11.76 0.06 -7.57
C HIS A 185 11.20 -1.35 -7.40
N PHE A 186 11.83 -2.39 -7.96
CA PHE A 186 11.29 -3.75 -7.87
C PHE A 186 11.77 -4.52 -6.63
N TRP A 187 10.94 -5.50 -6.26
CA TRP A 187 11.17 -6.44 -5.15
C TRP A 187 11.30 -7.87 -5.69
N GLY A 188 11.10 -8.87 -4.85
CA GLY A 188 11.05 -10.27 -5.25
C GLY A 188 12.44 -10.87 -5.40
N VAL A 189 12.84 -11.19 -6.63
CA VAL A 189 14.10 -11.90 -6.90
C VAL A 189 15.36 -11.21 -6.37
N ARG A 190 15.33 -9.88 -6.21
CA ARG A 190 16.45 -9.11 -5.62
C ARG A 190 16.70 -9.48 -4.17
N GLN A 191 15.63 -9.66 -3.38
CA GLN A 191 15.74 -10.06 -1.96
C GLN A 191 16.19 -11.51 -1.79
N ARG A 192 15.94 -12.36 -2.81
CA ARG A 192 16.35 -13.76 -2.83
C ARG A 192 17.71 -13.98 -3.48
N SER A 193 18.36 -12.90 -3.96
CA SER A 193 19.69 -12.98 -4.53
C SER A 193 20.70 -13.41 -3.47
N GLN A 194 21.48 -14.43 -3.78
CA GLN A 194 22.55 -14.93 -2.90
C GLN A 194 23.85 -14.16 -3.08
N TYR A 195 23.87 -13.17 -3.98
CA TYR A 195 25.08 -12.46 -4.36
C TYR A 195 24.94 -10.96 -4.12
N GLU A 196 25.98 -10.39 -3.54
CA GLU A 196 26.17 -8.95 -3.51
C GLU A 196 27.15 -8.52 -4.60
N TYR A 197 26.92 -7.35 -5.16
CA TYR A 197 27.73 -6.76 -6.21
C TYR A 197 28.09 -5.33 -5.85
N ASP A 198 29.33 -4.93 -6.19
CA ASP A 198 29.69 -3.52 -6.18
C ASP A 198 28.95 -2.81 -7.33
N LEU A 199 27.92 -2.09 -6.98
CA LEU A 199 27.06 -1.33 -7.88
C LEU A 199 27.31 0.19 -7.80
N GLU A 200 28.40 0.63 -7.16
CA GLU A 200 28.80 2.04 -7.08
C GLU A 200 29.36 2.51 -8.44
N VAL A 201 28.48 2.56 -9.44
CA VAL A 201 28.77 3.05 -10.78
C VAL A 201 27.77 4.14 -11.17
N ASN A 202 28.11 4.98 -12.14
CA ASN A 202 27.15 5.96 -12.64
C ASN A 202 25.98 5.28 -13.40
N ASN A 203 24.86 6.00 -13.58
CA ASN A 203 23.65 5.46 -14.19
C ASN A 203 23.86 5.00 -15.64
N GLU A 204 24.78 5.66 -16.39
CA GLU A 204 25.06 5.28 -17.77
C GLU A 204 25.78 3.93 -17.85
N ILE A 205 26.69 3.65 -16.93
CA ILE A 205 27.34 2.34 -16.83
C ILE A 205 26.34 1.31 -16.33
N PHE A 206 25.52 1.66 -15.32
CA PHE A 206 24.56 0.73 -14.73
C PHE A 206 23.61 0.14 -15.78
N LYS A 207 23.04 0.95 -16.67
CA LYS A 207 22.12 0.46 -17.72
C LYS A 207 22.81 -0.36 -18.82
N THR A 208 24.14 -0.46 -18.84
CA THR A 208 24.85 -1.39 -19.73
C THR A 208 25.02 -2.77 -19.13
N LEU A 209 24.93 -2.90 -17.80
CA LEU A 209 25.11 -4.17 -17.08
C LEU A 209 24.05 -5.17 -17.50
N LYS A 210 24.51 -6.40 -17.75
CA LYS A 210 23.65 -7.53 -18.08
C LYS A 210 23.32 -8.31 -16.82
N TRP A 211 22.06 -8.62 -16.69
CA TRP A 211 21.50 -9.38 -15.58
C TRP A 211 20.81 -10.61 -16.10
N THR A 212 20.67 -11.61 -15.26
CA THR A 212 19.85 -12.80 -15.52
C THR A 212 19.20 -13.26 -14.21
N ILE A 213 18.11 -14.01 -14.32
CA ILE A 213 17.48 -14.67 -13.18
C ILE A 213 17.79 -16.15 -13.28
N LYS A 214 18.32 -16.72 -12.21
CA LYS A 214 18.54 -18.15 -12.08
C LYS A 214 17.57 -18.74 -11.05
N SER A 215 17.13 -19.97 -11.26
CA SER A 215 16.17 -20.62 -10.38
C SER A 215 16.76 -20.95 -9.00
N ASP A 216 18.07 -21.15 -8.92
CA ASP A 216 18.79 -21.54 -7.71
C ASP A 216 19.36 -20.36 -6.92
N SER A 217 19.75 -19.28 -7.59
CA SER A 217 20.51 -18.17 -7.00
C SER A 217 19.86 -16.79 -7.14
N GLY A 218 18.69 -16.70 -7.76
CA GLY A 218 17.97 -15.45 -7.91
C GLY A 218 18.57 -14.53 -8.98
N LEU A 219 18.69 -13.24 -8.67
CA LEU A 219 19.21 -12.22 -9.59
C LEU A 219 20.73 -12.28 -9.64
N VAL A 220 21.29 -12.41 -10.85
CA VAL A 220 22.73 -12.52 -11.10
C VAL A 220 23.17 -11.44 -12.08
N CYS A 221 24.20 -10.66 -11.71
CA CYS A 221 24.89 -9.73 -12.61
C CYS A 221 25.98 -10.48 -13.39
N LEU A 222 25.92 -10.43 -14.71
CA LEU A 222 26.87 -11.16 -15.59
C LEU A 222 28.18 -10.40 -15.82
N ASP A 223 28.17 -9.08 -15.65
CA ASP A 223 29.28 -8.19 -15.98
C ASP A 223 30.06 -7.71 -14.72
N ARG A 224 29.71 -8.19 -13.53
CA ARG A 224 30.36 -7.80 -12.27
C ARG A 224 30.80 -9.03 -11.48
N PRO A 225 31.99 -8.95 -10.85
CA PRO A 225 32.42 -9.99 -9.93
C PRO A 225 31.51 -10.00 -8.70
N ILE A 226 31.23 -11.20 -8.21
CA ILE A 226 30.53 -11.41 -6.96
C ILE A 226 31.47 -10.93 -5.85
N LEU A 227 30.98 -10.04 -4.98
CA LEU A 227 31.63 -9.76 -3.71
C LEU A 227 31.39 -10.99 -2.84
N LYS A 228 32.42 -11.82 -2.68
CA LYS A 228 32.37 -12.90 -1.67
C LYS A 228 32.42 -12.21 -0.32
N GLU A 229 31.33 -12.18 0.41
CA GLU A 229 31.43 -12.13 1.85
C GLU A 229 32.14 -13.43 2.28
N GLU A 230 33.38 -13.33 2.73
CA GLU A 230 33.93 -14.33 3.61
C GLU A 230 33.07 -14.30 4.87
N HIS A 231 32.09 -15.19 4.96
CA HIS A 231 31.54 -15.59 6.26
C HIS A 231 32.68 -16.28 6.99
N ASP A 232 33.55 -15.45 7.58
CA ASP A 232 34.43 -15.91 8.63
C ASP A 232 33.52 -16.35 9.78
N GLY A 233 33.34 -17.65 9.88
CA GLY A 233 32.55 -18.32 10.92
C GLY A 233 33.17 -18.20 12.31
N SER A 234 33.71 -17.03 12.64
CA SER A 234 34.18 -16.67 13.97
C SER A 234 33.14 -15.79 14.67
N TYR A 235 31.99 -16.36 15.01
CA TYR A 235 31.19 -15.85 16.11
C TYR A 235 31.95 -16.15 17.39
N GLY A 236 32.83 -15.21 17.78
CA GLY A 236 33.33 -15.12 19.15
C GLY A 236 32.15 -14.93 20.09
N ASP A 237 31.98 -15.93 20.92
CA ASP A 237 31.14 -15.98 22.09
C ASP A 237 31.33 -14.74 22.98
N ASN A 238 30.52 -13.67 22.78
CA ASN A 238 30.31 -12.58 23.73
C ASN A 238 29.22 -11.64 23.24
N ASP A 239 27.97 -12.06 23.35
CA ASP A 239 26.83 -11.15 23.57
C ASP A 239 25.57 -11.91 24.02
N SER A 240 25.66 -12.46 25.27
CA SER A 240 24.52 -13.15 25.90
C SER A 240 23.52 -12.19 26.58
N HIS A 241 23.36 -10.95 26.07
CA HIS A 241 22.48 -9.98 26.75
C HIS A 241 21.52 -9.19 25.87
N ILE A 242 21.52 -9.41 24.55
CA ILE A 242 20.58 -8.68 23.66
C ILE A 242 19.49 -9.62 23.10
N ASP A 243 19.72 -10.92 23.05
CA ASP A 243 18.75 -11.89 22.51
C ASP A 243 17.53 -12.15 23.41
N GLU A 244 17.64 -11.86 24.70
CA GLU A 244 16.51 -12.06 25.64
C GLU A 244 15.41 -10.98 25.53
N ILE A 245 15.71 -9.81 24.96
CA ILE A 245 14.73 -8.71 24.81
C ILE A 245 13.99 -8.78 23.46
N SER A 246 14.64 -9.23 22.40
CA SER A 246 13.99 -9.32 21.07
C SER A 246 13.07 -10.55 20.95
N GLY A 247 13.48 -11.70 21.52
CA GLY A 247 12.65 -12.92 21.51
C GLY A 247 11.36 -12.80 22.33
N GLY A 248 11.36 -11.96 23.38
CA GLY A 248 10.17 -11.71 24.22
C GLY A 248 9.10 -10.86 23.53
N ILE A 249 9.50 -9.97 22.63
CA ILE A 249 8.55 -9.08 21.91
C ILE A 249 7.91 -9.82 20.73
N GLU A 250 8.66 -10.62 19.99
CA GLU A 250 8.09 -11.41 18.87
C GLU A 250 7.16 -12.51 19.34
N SER A 251 7.49 -13.22 20.43
CA SER A 251 6.60 -14.24 20.97
C SER A 251 5.32 -13.65 21.56
N GLY A 252 5.37 -12.48 22.17
CA GLY A 252 4.22 -11.76 22.71
C GLY A 252 3.28 -11.22 21.62
N LEU A 253 3.81 -10.78 20.48
CA LEU A 253 3.02 -10.31 19.36
C LEU A 253 2.31 -11.46 18.61
N ASN A 254 3.00 -12.57 18.40
CA ASN A 254 2.43 -13.75 17.75
C ASN A 254 1.34 -14.40 18.61
N ASP A 255 1.52 -14.48 19.94
CA ASP A 255 0.52 -15.01 20.87
C ASP A 255 -0.73 -14.10 20.97
N ALA A 256 -0.56 -12.77 20.84
CA ALA A 256 -1.67 -11.83 20.77
C ALA A 256 -2.43 -11.89 19.43
N PHE A 257 -1.74 -12.17 18.34
CA PHE A 257 -2.35 -12.36 17.01
C PHE A 257 -3.15 -13.65 16.94
N ASP A 258 -2.60 -14.76 17.42
CA ASP A 258 -3.30 -16.07 17.41
C ASP A 258 -4.54 -16.06 18.31
N LYS A 259 -4.46 -15.47 19.50
CA LYS A 259 -5.64 -15.30 20.38
C LYS A 259 -6.73 -14.43 19.78
N SER A 260 -6.36 -13.43 18.96
CA SER A 260 -7.35 -12.60 18.26
C SER A 260 -8.05 -13.32 17.11
N PHE A 261 -7.36 -14.28 16.49
CA PHE A 261 -7.91 -15.13 15.42
C PHE A 261 -8.85 -16.22 15.96
N GLU A 262 -8.49 -16.86 17.09
CA GLU A 262 -9.35 -17.84 17.76
C GLU A 262 -10.63 -17.21 18.27
N ALA A 263 -10.57 -16.02 18.89
CA ALA A 263 -11.76 -15.29 19.37
C ALA A 263 -12.70 -14.88 18.22
N ARG A 264 -12.19 -14.59 17.02
CA ARG A 264 -13.01 -14.36 15.82
C ARG A 264 -13.63 -15.64 15.27
N GLY A 265 -12.90 -16.76 15.32
CA GLY A 265 -13.42 -18.07 14.88
C GLY A 265 -14.56 -18.57 15.74
N GLU A 266 -14.52 -18.36 17.05
CA GLU A 266 -15.60 -18.73 17.97
C GLU A 266 -16.84 -17.82 17.79
N MET A 267 -16.67 -16.52 17.57
CA MET A 267 -17.78 -15.61 17.33
C MET A 267 -18.55 -15.95 16.03
N VAL A 268 -17.85 -16.40 14.98
CA VAL A 268 -18.49 -16.82 13.72
C VAL A 268 -19.27 -18.12 13.92
N LYS A 269 -18.76 -19.08 14.70
CA LYS A 269 -19.48 -20.34 15.03
C LYS A 269 -20.73 -20.10 15.88
N GLN A 270 -20.75 -19.09 16.73
CA GLN A 270 -21.90 -18.78 17.57
C GLN A 270 -23.04 -18.11 16.79
N PHE A 271 -22.75 -17.46 15.65
CA PHE A 271 -23.75 -16.89 14.75
C PHE A 271 -24.36 -17.90 13.79
N ASP A 272 -23.66 -19.03 13.48
CA ASP A 272 -24.14 -20.05 12.55
C ASP A 272 -25.05 -21.12 13.25
N LEU A 273 -25.13 -21.11 14.58
CA LEU A 273 -25.97 -22.04 15.37
C LEU A 273 -27.31 -21.45 15.83
N GLY A 274 -27.61 -20.20 15.45
CA GLY A 274 -28.92 -19.58 15.67
C GLY A 274 -29.90 -19.94 14.57
N GLY A 275 -30.46 -21.17 14.69
CA GLY A 275 -31.30 -21.79 13.69
C GLY A 275 -32.60 -21.01 13.40
N TYR A 276 -32.99 -21.10 12.16
CA TYR A 276 -34.38 -20.99 11.74
C TYR A 276 -34.94 -22.42 11.73
N ASP A 277 -35.66 -22.78 12.77
CA ASP A 277 -36.67 -23.80 12.71
C ASP A 277 -38.06 -23.10 12.67
N THR A 278 -38.84 -23.56 11.71
CA THR A 278 -40.26 -23.31 11.32
C THR A 278 -40.52 -22.15 10.41
#